data_72900cbcefa1492ef734b009af882c26
#
_entry.id   72900cbcefa1492ef734b009af882c26
#
_cell.length_a   1.000
_cell.length_b   1.000
_cell.length_c   1.000
_cell.angle_alpha   90.00
_cell.angle_beta   90.00
_cell.angle_gamma   90.00
#
_symmetry.space_group_name_H-M   'P 1'
#
loop_
_entity.id
_entity.type
_entity.pdbx_description
1 polymer ?
#
loop_
_entity_poly.entity_id
_entity_poly.type
_entity_poly.pdbx_seq_one_letter_code
_entity_poly.pdbx_strand_id
1 'polypeptide(L)'
;MQRFVNDPDYIVEDMVKGYVKAHKDLIKRSEANDRVVQYVNAPVEGKVGLVTGGGSGHEPAFLGYVGKNMMDAVAVGEIFSSPSAQAFYDAFMSVDSGKGVACLFGNYAGDNMNVKMAIRKAKKQGVTVKYVVATDDVASSPKETKEKRHGIAGGVFMWKIGGAKAALGGTLDEVIDVAQKTVDNTISICVGLSPCAIPAVGHPNFEIEDGKMEFGIGHHGEPGINVQDLKPAKDIARQMAKSVIDDMEPEEGSEVAVLMSGLGATPVMELYVLYDEVEAYLEEQGLSVYKVFIGDYVTSLDMNGAALTVLKLDDELKELLDHEAKSPGIEV
;
A
#
# COMPACT_ATOMS: atom_id res chain seq x y z
N MET A 1 5.41 8.80 -26.10
CA MET A 1 5.72 7.63 -25.25
C MET A 1 5.00 6.40 -25.82
N GLN A 2 5.63 5.22 -25.84
CA GLN A 2 4.99 3.99 -26.31
C GLN A 2 4.44 3.22 -25.09
N ARG A 3 3.14 2.96 -25.06
CA ARG A 3 2.45 2.23 -23.99
C ARG A 3 1.39 1.30 -24.58
N PHE A 4 1.06 0.23 -23.86
CA PHE A 4 -0.06 -0.64 -24.19
C PHE A 4 -1.37 -0.03 -23.70
N VAL A 5 -1.95 0.88 -24.46
CA VAL A 5 -3.17 1.64 -24.15
C VAL A 5 -4.06 1.66 -25.39
N ASN A 6 -5.37 1.42 -25.22
CA ASN A 6 -6.34 1.64 -26.29
C ASN A 6 -6.68 3.14 -26.38
N ASP A 7 -7.38 3.64 -25.37
CA ASP A 7 -7.68 5.04 -25.18
C ASP A 7 -7.18 5.45 -23.78
N PRO A 8 -6.29 6.46 -23.68
CA PRO A 8 -5.74 6.89 -22.40
C PRO A 8 -6.79 7.33 -21.38
N ASP A 9 -7.95 7.81 -21.80
CA ASP A 9 -9.02 8.27 -20.92
C ASP A 9 -9.80 7.11 -20.29
N TYR A 10 -9.69 5.89 -20.85
CA TYR A 10 -10.37 4.67 -20.38
C TYR A 10 -9.42 3.59 -19.88
N ILE A 11 -8.16 3.91 -19.65
CA ILE A 11 -7.13 2.93 -19.26
C ILE A 11 -7.47 2.20 -17.95
N VAL A 12 -8.09 2.90 -16.98
CA VAL A 12 -8.47 2.31 -15.69
C VAL A 12 -9.61 1.31 -15.86
N GLU A 13 -10.63 1.63 -16.66
CA GLU A 13 -11.72 0.70 -17.00
C GLU A 13 -11.19 -0.55 -17.70
N ASP A 14 -10.33 -0.39 -18.68
CA ASP A 14 -9.72 -1.49 -19.42
C ASP A 14 -8.84 -2.35 -18.50
N MET A 15 -8.05 -1.74 -17.62
CA MET A 15 -7.24 -2.42 -16.63
C MET A 15 -8.11 -3.22 -15.67
N VAL A 16 -9.12 -2.62 -15.02
CA VAL A 16 -10.03 -3.30 -14.09
C VAL A 16 -10.72 -4.48 -14.76
N LYS A 17 -11.19 -4.30 -16.00
CA LYS A 17 -11.83 -5.37 -16.77
C LYS A 17 -10.88 -6.53 -17.06
N GLY A 18 -9.65 -6.25 -17.44
CA GLY A 18 -8.60 -7.25 -17.67
C GLY A 18 -8.22 -7.98 -16.39
N TYR A 19 -8.02 -7.22 -15.31
CA TYR A 19 -7.62 -7.72 -14.00
C TYR A 19 -8.66 -8.70 -13.41
N VAL A 20 -9.93 -8.31 -13.41
CA VAL A 20 -11.02 -9.18 -12.92
C VAL A 20 -11.13 -10.45 -13.77
N LYS A 21 -10.95 -10.37 -15.10
CA LYS A 21 -10.95 -11.57 -15.96
C LYS A 21 -9.82 -12.53 -15.64
N ALA A 22 -8.62 -11.99 -15.37
CA ALA A 22 -7.44 -12.79 -15.06
C ALA A 22 -7.56 -13.51 -13.70
N HIS A 23 -8.27 -12.90 -12.76
CA HIS A 23 -8.40 -13.39 -11.37
C HIS A 23 -9.85 -13.74 -10.98
N LYS A 24 -10.67 -14.14 -11.95
CA LYS A 24 -12.12 -14.40 -11.79
C LYS A 24 -12.49 -15.42 -10.71
N ASP A 25 -11.56 -16.30 -10.34
CA ASP A 25 -11.78 -17.29 -9.29
C ASP A 25 -11.58 -16.69 -7.87
N LEU A 26 -11.05 -15.49 -7.78
CA LEU A 26 -10.73 -14.81 -6.53
C LEU A 26 -11.49 -13.50 -6.35
N ILE A 27 -11.64 -12.73 -7.43
CA ILE A 27 -12.28 -11.41 -7.40
C ILE A 27 -13.35 -11.24 -8.46
N LYS A 28 -14.31 -10.37 -8.19
CA LYS A 28 -15.39 -9.98 -9.10
C LYS A 28 -15.64 -8.48 -9.06
N ARG A 29 -16.12 -7.90 -10.14
CA ARG A 29 -16.61 -6.52 -10.16
C ARG A 29 -17.97 -6.45 -9.47
N SER A 30 -18.20 -5.39 -8.70
CA SER A 30 -19.50 -5.13 -8.10
C SER A 30 -20.55 -4.83 -9.17
N GLU A 31 -21.78 -5.33 -8.98
CA GLU A 31 -22.91 -4.99 -9.85
C GLU A 31 -23.41 -3.56 -9.62
N ALA A 32 -23.16 -3.00 -8.43
CA ALA A 32 -23.63 -1.67 -8.05
C ALA A 32 -22.73 -0.53 -8.54
N ASN A 33 -21.42 -0.82 -8.78
CA ASN A 33 -20.46 0.22 -9.16
C ASN A 33 -19.26 -0.40 -9.88
N ASP A 34 -19.02 0.02 -11.10
CA ASP A 34 -17.92 -0.48 -11.95
C ASP A 34 -16.52 -0.18 -11.41
N ARG A 35 -16.40 0.78 -10.48
CA ARG A 35 -15.15 1.15 -9.78
C ARG A 35 -15.01 0.46 -8.43
N VAL A 36 -15.79 -0.58 -8.16
CA VAL A 36 -15.67 -1.42 -6.97
C VAL A 36 -15.39 -2.86 -7.40
N VAL A 37 -14.28 -3.40 -6.89
CA VAL A 37 -13.92 -4.81 -7.04
C VAL A 37 -13.96 -5.47 -5.68
N GLN A 38 -14.52 -6.68 -5.60
CA GLN A 38 -14.73 -7.38 -4.34
C GLN A 38 -14.26 -8.83 -4.43
N TYR A 39 -13.93 -9.40 -3.30
CA TYR A 39 -13.67 -10.84 -3.15
C TYR A 39 -14.93 -11.63 -3.55
N VAL A 40 -14.74 -12.75 -4.27
CA VAL A 40 -15.89 -13.53 -4.82
C VAL A 40 -16.86 -13.98 -3.74
N ASN A 41 -16.35 -14.24 -2.50
CA ASN A 41 -17.16 -14.69 -1.37
C ASN A 41 -17.63 -13.55 -0.45
N ALA A 42 -17.33 -12.29 -0.78
CA ALA A 42 -17.82 -11.15 0.00
C ALA A 42 -19.33 -10.91 -0.27
N PRO A 43 -20.12 -10.50 0.77
CA PRO A 43 -19.75 -10.40 2.17
C PRO A 43 -19.53 -11.78 2.82
N VAL A 44 -18.51 -11.89 3.69
CA VAL A 44 -18.25 -13.13 4.44
C VAL A 44 -19.07 -13.10 5.73
N GLU A 45 -19.98 -14.08 5.89
CA GLU A 45 -20.89 -14.13 7.04
C GLU A 45 -20.14 -14.17 8.37
N GLY A 46 -20.56 -13.32 9.31
CA GLY A 46 -20.00 -13.26 10.67
C GLY A 46 -18.62 -12.59 10.78
N LYS A 47 -18.02 -12.16 9.67
CA LYS A 47 -16.72 -11.50 9.62
C LYS A 47 -16.87 -9.97 9.49
N VAL A 48 -15.98 -9.20 10.07
CA VAL A 48 -15.83 -7.76 9.80
C VAL A 48 -15.46 -7.57 8.33
N GLY A 49 -16.19 -6.73 7.60
CA GLY A 49 -15.90 -6.39 6.22
C GLY A 49 -14.65 -5.50 6.13
N LEU A 50 -13.79 -5.77 5.15
CA LEU A 50 -12.54 -5.03 4.96
C LEU A 50 -12.54 -4.31 3.62
N VAL A 51 -12.32 -3.00 3.64
CA VAL A 51 -12.27 -2.17 2.44
C VAL A 51 -10.97 -1.37 2.39
N THR A 52 -10.39 -1.29 1.21
CA THR A 52 -9.34 -0.34 0.87
C THR A 52 -9.75 0.47 -0.36
N GLY A 53 -8.92 1.40 -0.75
CA GLY A 53 -9.08 2.19 -1.96
C GLY A 53 -7.97 3.17 -2.15
N GLY A 54 -7.80 3.60 -3.38
CA GLY A 54 -6.79 4.56 -3.79
C GLY A 54 -6.78 4.73 -5.30
N GLY A 55 -5.90 5.59 -5.80
CA GLY A 55 -5.69 5.84 -7.21
C GLY A 55 -5.10 4.63 -7.93
N SER A 56 -5.42 4.48 -9.21
CA SER A 56 -4.74 3.56 -10.11
C SER A 56 -3.34 4.07 -10.46
N GLY A 57 -2.48 3.20 -11.01
CA GLY A 57 -1.08 3.49 -11.33
C GLY A 57 -0.11 3.01 -10.25
N HIS A 58 -0.61 2.34 -9.21
CA HIS A 58 0.17 1.78 -8.12
C HIS A 58 0.12 0.25 -8.08
N GLU A 59 -0.44 -0.38 -9.12
CA GLU A 59 -0.68 -1.82 -9.14
C GLU A 59 0.57 -2.63 -8.75
N PRO A 60 0.38 -3.69 -7.91
CA PRO A 60 -0.87 -4.31 -7.47
C PRO A 60 -1.69 -3.50 -6.44
N ALA A 61 -1.18 -2.44 -5.80
CA ALA A 61 -1.99 -1.61 -4.93
C ALA A 61 -3.05 -0.83 -5.76
N PHE A 62 -4.26 -0.77 -5.38
CA PHE A 62 -4.91 -1.34 -4.18
C PHE A 62 -5.68 -2.61 -4.55
N LEU A 63 -6.01 -2.74 -5.83
CA LEU A 63 -6.84 -3.77 -6.45
C LEU A 63 -6.31 -5.19 -6.18
N GLY A 64 -4.99 -5.38 -6.24
CA GLY A 64 -4.33 -6.66 -6.04
C GLY A 64 -4.37 -7.19 -4.61
N TYR A 65 -4.85 -6.43 -3.65
CA TYR A 65 -4.95 -6.87 -2.26
C TYR A 65 -6.35 -7.31 -1.83
N VAL A 66 -7.27 -7.44 -2.80
CA VAL A 66 -8.57 -8.06 -2.57
C VAL A 66 -8.47 -9.58 -2.70
N GLY A 67 -8.93 -10.33 -1.69
CA GLY A 67 -8.89 -11.78 -1.72
C GLY A 67 -9.12 -12.46 -0.37
N LYS A 68 -8.79 -13.76 -0.31
CA LYS A 68 -8.97 -14.58 0.89
C LYS A 68 -8.06 -14.07 2.03
N ASN A 69 -8.66 -13.76 3.17
CA ASN A 69 -7.99 -13.28 4.38
C ASN A 69 -7.18 -11.99 4.17
N MET A 70 -7.55 -11.22 3.15
CA MET A 70 -7.07 -9.89 2.81
C MET A 70 -8.24 -8.91 2.79
N MET A 71 -8.23 -7.89 1.93
CA MET A 71 -9.37 -6.98 1.75
C MET A 71 -10.54 -7.70 1.08
N ASP A 72 -11.76 -7.37 1.49
CA ASP A 72 -12.99 -7.91 0.89
C ASP A 72 -13.46 -7.07 -0.31
N ALA A 73 -13.15 -5.77 -0.33
CA ALA A 73 -13.40 -4.93 -1.49
C ALA A 73 -12.40 -3.76 -1.57
N VAL A 74 -12.33 -3.20 -2.77
CA VAL A 74 -11.54 -2.01 -3.09
C VAL A 74 -12.39 -1.01 -3.88
N ALA A 75 -12.28 0.27 -3.52
CA ALA A 75 -12.70 1.39 -4.35
C ALA A 75 -11.52 1.80 -5.26
N VAL A 76 -11.75 1.84 -6.58
CA VAL A 76 -10.71 2.11 -7.58
C VAL A 76 -10.85 3.54 -8.10
N GLY A 77 -9.79 4.34 -7.90
CA GLY A 77 -9.70 5.71 -8.40
C GLY A 77 -9.12 5.80 -9.81
N GLU A 78 -9.14 7.01 -10.37
CA GLU A 78 -8.37 7.34 -11.57
C GLU A 78 -6.87 7.30 -11.28
N ILE A 79 -6.05 7.41 -12.33
CA ILE A 79 -4.59 7.42 -12.16
C ILE A 79 -4.20 8.55 -11.21
N PHE A 80 -3.51 8.20 -10.12
CA PHE A 80 -3.03 9.09 -9.06
C PHE A 80 -4.13 9.97 -8.44
N SER A 81 -5.37 9.48 -8.47
CA SER A 81 -6.54 10.22 -7.99
C SER A 81 -7.40 9.35 -7.08
N SER A 82 -7.83 9.94 -5.96
CA SER A 82 -8.66 9.25 -4.97
C SER A 82 -9.98 8.77 -5.55
N PRO A 83 -10.46 7.57 -5.18
CA PRO A 83 -11.80 7.09 -5.53
C PRO A 83 -12.90 8.04 -5.04
N SER A 84 -14.02 8.07 -5.73
CA SER A 84 -15.16 8.87 -5.31
C SER A 84 -15.75 8.38 -3.97
N ALA A 85 -16.38 9.30 -3.23
CA ALA A 85 -17.10 8.94 -2.01
C ALA A 85 -18.24 7.92 -2.29
N GLN A 86 -18.79 7.89 -3.51
CA GLN A 86 -19.77 6.90 -3.91
C GLN A 86 -19.14 5.53 -4.04
N ALA A 87 -17.96 5.41 -4.65
CA ALA A 87 -17.27 4.12 -4.78
C ALA A 87 -16.89 3.54 -3.40
N PHE A 88 -16.38 4.34 -2.47
CA PHE A 88 -16.15 3.90 -1.09
C PHE A 88 -17.44 3.46 -0.39
N TYR A 89 -18.53 4.22 -0.55
CA TYR A 89 -19.82 3.85 0.03
C TYR A 89 -20.31 2.51 -0.52
N ASP A 90 -20.28 2.32 -1.83
CA ASP A 90 -20.74 1.09 -2.48
C ASP A 90 -19.85 -0.10 -2.07
N ALA A 91 -18.54 0.12 -1.90
CA ALA A 91 -17.63 -0.89 -1.36
C ALA A 91 -18.00 -1.27 0.08
N PHE A 92 -18.30 -0.30 0.96
CA PHE A 92 -18.73 -0.61 2.34
C PHE A 92 -20.02 -1.44 2.36
N MET A 93 -21.00 -1.06 1.56
CA MET A 93 -22.28 -1.78 1.50
C MET A 93 -22.13 -3.19 0.94
N SER A 94 -21.15 -3.42 0.06
CA SER A 94 -20.92 -4.72 -0.59
C SER A 94 -20.27 -5.77 0.32
N VAL A 95 -19.66 -5.36 1.43
CA VAL A 95 -18.90 -6.25 2.33
C VAL A 95 -19.47 -6.35 3.74
N ASP A 96 -20.45 -5.51 4.11
CA ASP A 96 -21.02 -5.55 5.45
C ASP A 96 -21.86 -6.82 5.68
N SER A 97 -21.47 -7.60 6.67
CA SER A 97 -22.18 -8.80 7.15
C SER A 97 -22.97 -8.54 8.46
N GLY A 98 -23.14 -7.27 8.84
CA GLY A 98 -23.72 -6.87 10.13
C GLY A 98 -22.67 -6.84 11.28
N LYS A 99 -21.39 -7.05 10.98
CA LYS A 99 -20.29 -6.94 11.94
C LYS A 99 -19.54 -5.61 11.85
N GLY A 100 -19.95 -4.74 10.94
CA GLY A 100 -19.30 -3.49 10.60
C GLY A 100 -18.15 -3.65 9.62
N VAL A 101 -17.58 -2.52 9.21
CA VAL A 101 -16.55 -2.44 8.17
C VAL A 101 -15.33 -1.68 8.68
N ALA A 102 -14.13 -2.23 8.47
CA ALA A 102 -12.86 -1.53 8.64
C ALA A 102 -12.35 -1.05 7.27
N CYS A 103 -12.14 0.26 7.14
CA CYS A 103 -11.57 0.88 5.94
C CYS A 103 -10.10 1.20 6.19
N LEU A 104 -9.18 0.55 5.46
CA LEU A 104 -7.74 0.63 5.63
C LEU A 104 -7.11 1.22 4.36
N PHE A 105 -6.58 2.46 4.41
CA PHE A 105 -6.11 3.17 3.21
C PHE A 105 -4.93 4.09 3.50
N GLY A 106 -4.31 4.66 2.45
CA GLY A 106 -3.18 5.59 2.58
C GLY A 106 -3.64 7.00 3.02
N ASN A 107 -2.83 7.69 3.81
CA ASN A 107 -3.15 9.03 4.31
C ASN A 107 -2.95 10.11 3.23
N TYR A 108 -3.95 10.28 2.37
CA TYR A 108 -4.02 11.37 1.39
C TYR A 108 -5.29 12.19 1.59
N ALA A 109 -5.22 13.49 1.30
CA ALA A 109 -6.31 14.44 1.59
C ALA A 109 -7.63 14.06 0.89
N GLY A 110 -7.55 13.67 -0.40
CA GLY A 110 -8.71 13.26 -1.19
C GLY A 110 -9.37 12.00 -0.64
N ASP A 111 -8.58 10.97 -0.31
CA ASP A 111 -9.07 9.72 0.26
C ASP A 111 -9.74 9.97 1.61
N ASN A 112 -9.08 10.72 2.49
CA ASN A 112 -9.64 11.11 3.79
C ASN A 112 -10.99 11.82 3.66
N MET A 113 -11.12 12.74 2.71
CA MET A 113 -12.37 13.47 2.47
C MET A 113 -13.47 12.53 1.99
N ASN A 114 -13.18 11.71 0.97
CA ASN A 114 -14.14 10.82 0.33
C ASN A 114 -14.56 9.69 1.26
N VAL A 115 -13.65 9.07 2.00
CA VAL A 115 -13.94 8.03 3.00
C VAL A 115 -14.84 8.60 4.10
N LYS A 116 -14.55 9.79 4.66
CA LYS A 116 -15.40 10.43 5.69
C LYS A 116 -16.80 10.75 5.17
N MET A 117 -16.94 11.14 3.89
CA MET A 117 -18.25 11.33 3.26
C MET A 117 -19.00 9.99 3.12
N ALA A 118 -18.33 8.95 2.65
CA ALA A 118 -18.89 7.61 2.51
C ALA A 118 -19.34 7.02 3.85
N ILE A 119 -18.54 7.17 4.92
CA ILE A 119 -18.88 6.77 6.30
C ILE A 119 -20.18 7.42 6.77
N ARG A 120 -20.33 8.74 6.54
CA ARG A 120 -21.57 9.46 6.93
C ARG A 120 -22.79 8.90 6.18
N LYS A 121 -22.61 8.47 4.93
CA LYS A 121 -23.67 7.87 4.13
C LYS A 121 -23.99 6.45 4.62
N ALA A 122 -23.00 5.61 4.87
CA ALA A 122 -23.14 4.25 5.39
C ALA A 122 -23.85 4.23 6.76
N LYS A 123 -23.48 5.17 7.64
CA LYS A 123 -24.13 5.33 8.97
C LYS A 123 -25.64 5.57 8.87
N LYS A 124 -26.13 6.27 7.85
CA LYS A 124 -27.58 6.47 7.62
C LYS A 124 -28.29 5.20 7.24
N GLN A 125 -27.57 4.19 6.76
CA GLN A 125 -28.08 2.86 6.43
C GLN A 125 -27.86 1.85 7.57
N GLY A 126 -27.39 2.30 8.73
CA GLY A 126 -27.14 1.45 9.90
C GLY A 126 -25.80 0.70 9.88
N VAL A 127 -24.94 0.95 8.89
CA VAL A 127 -23.61 0.31 8.79
C VAL A 127 -22.59 1.11 9.60
N THR A 128 -21.92 0.44 10.54
CA THR A 128 -20.80 1.01 11.29
C THR A 128 -19.51 0.84 10.52
N VAL A 129 -18.83 1.94 10.21
CA VAL A 129 -17.53 1.93 9.53
C VAL A 129 -16.52 2.65 10.42
N LYS A 130 -15.38 1.99 10.67
CA LYS A 130 -14.18 2.60 11.28
C LYS A 130 -13.03 2.57 10.26
N TYR A 131 -11.99 3.38 10.48
CA TYR A 131 -10.89 3.43 9.54
C TYR A 131 -9.54 3.62 10.23
N VAL A 132 -8.48 3.16 9.55
CA VAL A 132 -7.08 3.45 9.85
C VAL A 132 -6.42 3.96 8.57
N VAL A 133 -5.52 4.92 8.71
CA VAL A 133 -4.72 5.44 7.61
C VAL A 133 -3.25 5.06 7.78
N ALA A 134 -2.63 4.56 6.72
CA ALA A 134 -1.19 4.33 6.69
C ALA A 134 -0.45 5.68 6.63
N THR A 135 0.59 5.83 7.47
CA THR A 135 1.39 7.05 7.65
C THR A 135 2.88 6.72 7.72
N ASP A 136 3.32 5.83 6.86
CA ASP A 136 4.65 5.20 6.94
C ASP A 136 5.77 5.97 6.24
N ASP A 137 5.45 6.94 5.34
CA ASP A 137 6.45 7.70 4.59
C ASP A 137 7.20 8.71 5.45
N VAL A 138 8.42 8.34 5.88
CA VAL A 138 9.26 9.19 6.73
C VAL A 138 9.70 10.49 6.06
N ALA A 139 9.72 10.55 4.73
CA ALA A 139 10.14 11.72 3.97
C ALA A 139 9.07 12.81 3.90
N SER A 140 7.80 12.46 4.01
CA SER A 140 6.68 13.38 3.75
C SER A 140 6.32 14.29 4.95
N SER A 141 6.74 13.94 6.18
CA SER A 141 6.57 14.82 7.36
C SER A 141 7.52 14.41 8.49
N PRO A 142 7.98 15.37 9.34
CA PRO A 142 8.81 15.08 10.50
C PRO A 142 8.15 14.13 11.52
N LYS A 143 8.99 13.51 12.37
CA LYS A 143 8.55 12.58 13.42
C LYS A 143 7.53 13.18 14.39
N GLU A 144 7.67 14.46 14.71
CA GLU A 144 6.78 15.22 15.61
C GLU A 144 5.37 15.41 15.03
N THR A 145 5.20 15.20 13.73
CA THR A 145 3.93 15.31 13.00
C THR A 145 3.67 14.09 12.12
N LYS A 146 4.07 12.90 12.60
CA LYS A 146 3.97 11.65 11.84
C LYS A 146 2.54 11.34 11.37
N GLU A 147 1.53 11.84 12.08
CA GLU A 147 0.11 11.70 11.68
C GLU A 147 -0.22 12.42 10.35
N LYS A 148 0.67 13.29 9.86
CA LYS A 148 0.53 13.97 8.57
C LYS A 148 1.27 13.27 7.43
N ARG A 149 2.08 12.25 7.74
CA ARG A 149 2.81 11.48 6.74
C ARG A 149 1.87 10.83 5.75
N HIS A 150 2.33 10.66 4.52
CA HIS A 150 1.63 9.87 3.52
C HIS A 150 1.75 8.37 3.82
N GLY A 151 0.80 7.59 3.31
CA GLY A 151 0.88 6.14 3.29
C GLY A 151 1.40 5.65 1.94
N ILE A 152 2.46 4.87 1.99
CA ILE A 152 3.07 4.27 0.80
C ILE A 152 3.06 2.74 0.91
N ALA A 153 4.20 2.05 0.82
CA ALA A 153 4.22 0.59 0.78
C ALA A 153 3.88 -0.10 2.14
N GLY A 154 3.91 0.64 3.26
CA GLY A 154 3.49 0.12 4.57
C GLY A 154 2.03 -0.31 4.65
N GLY A 155 1.18 0.22 3.76
CA GLY A 155 -0.19 -0.25 3.62
C GLY A 155 -0.32 -1.76 3.40
N VAL A 156 0.65 -2.40 2.76
CA VAL A 156 0.67 -3.85 2.51
C VAL A 156 0.66 -4.65 3.82
N PHE A 157 1.47 -4.25 4.79
CA PHE A 157 1.47 -4.88 6.10
C PHE A 157 0.16 -4.63 6.87
N MET A 158 -0.36 -3.41 6.81
CA MET A 158 -1.64 -3.05 7.44
C MET A 158 -2.79 -3.91 6.87
N TRP A 159 -2.87 -4.10 5.56
CA TRP A 159 -3.89 -4.93 4.91
C TRP A 159 -3.73 -6.41 5.26
N LYS A 160 -2.50 -6.92 5.24
CA LYS A 160 -2.21 -8.33 5.57
C LYS A 160 -2.58 -8.66 7.00
N ILE A 161 -2.17 -7.84 7.95
CA ILE A 161 -2.37 -8.06 9.39
C ILE A 161 -3.84 -7.82 9.77
N GLY A 162 -4.45 -6.74 9.28
CA GLY A 162 -5.88 -6.47 9.48
C GLY A 162 -6.75 -7.56 8.86
N GLY A 163 -6.37 -8.06 7.67
CA GLY A 163 -7.03 -9.19 7.00
C GLY A 163 -7.02 -10.47 7.84
N ALA A 164 -5.86 -10.81 8.38
CA ALA A 164 -5.68 -11.97 9.25
C ALA A 164 -6.52 -11.85 10.54
N LYS A 165 -6.51 -10.70 11.21
CA LYS A 165 -7.31 -10.46 12.43
C LYS A 165 -8.80 -10.65 12.19
N ALA A 166 -9.32 -10.08 11.09
CA ALA A 166 -10.72 -10.25 10.73
C ALA A 166 -11.05 -11.71 10.37
N ALA A 167 -10.17 -12.41 9.68
CA ALA A 167 -10.35 -13.83 9.33
C ALA A 167 -10.39 -14.75 10.55
N LEU A 168 -9.62 -14.41 11.60
CA LEU A 168 -9.63 -15.11 12.90
C LEU A 168 -10.83 -14.76 13.78
N GLY A 169 -11.78 -13.97 13.28
CA GLY A 169 -13.02 -13.61 13.99
C GLY A 169 -12.89 -12.42 14.92
N GLY A 170 -11.86 -11.59 14.74
CA GLY A 170 -11.70 -10.34 15.49
C GLY A 170 -12.90 -9.40 15.31
N THR A 171 -13.28 -8.71 16.39
CA THR A 171 -14.27 -7.64 16.35
C THR A 171 -13.78 -6.45 15.54
N LEU A 172 -14.70 -5.53 15.17
CA LEU A 172 -14.30 -4.32 14.45
C LEU A 172 -13.22 -3.51 15.21
N ASP A 173 -13.33 -3.42 16.52
CA ASP A 173 -12.37 -2.68 17.34
C ASP A 173 -11.00 -3.37 17.34
N GLU A 174 -10.94 -4.69 17.52
CA GLU A 174 -9.70 -5.45 17.47
C GLU A 174 -9.01 -5.39 16.11
N VAL A 175 -9.77 -5.36 15.00
CA VAL A 175 -9.22 -5.18 13.66
C VAL A 175 -8.62 -3.78 13.49
N ILE A 176 -9.31 -2.75 13.97
CA ILE A 176 -8.82 -1.37 13.94
C ILE A 176 -7.58 -1.20 14.82
N ASP A 177 -7.58 -1.77 16.02
CA ASP A 177 -6.49 -1.65 16.99
C ASP A 177 -5.21 -2.32 16.43
N VAL A 178 -5.31 -3.52 15.85
CA VAL A 178 -4.14 -4.19 15.28
C VAL A 178 -3.66 -3.53 13.97
N ALA A 179 -4.58 -3.00 13.16
CA ALA A 179 -4.20 -2.22 11.98
C ALA A 179 -3.45 -0.94 12.38
N GLN A 180 -3.92 -0.23 13.41
CA GLN A 180 -3.23 0.95 13.95
C GLN A 180 -1.87 0.58 14.54
N LYS A 181 -1.80 -0.49 15.33
CA LYS A 181 -0.54 -1.03 15.86
C LYS A 181 0.47 -1.34 14.74
N THR A 182 -0.01 -1.90 13.62
CA THR A 182 0.84 -2.16 12.45
C THR A 182 1.37 -0.85 11.87
N VAL A 183 0.52 0.15 11.66
CA VAL A 183 0.92 1.48 11.16
C VAL A 183 1.93 2.14 12.10
N ASP A 184 1.70 2.09 13.41
CA ASP A 184 2.58 2.70 14.40
C ASP A 184 4.00 2.09 14.45
N ASN A 185 4.15 0.84 13.96
CA ASN A 185 5.40 0.10 13.91
C ASN A 185 5.98 -0.05 12.48
N THR A 186 5.43 0.65 11.48
CA THR A 186 5.87 0.58 10.09
C THR A 186 6.44 1.90 9.62
N ILE A 187 7.64 1.87 9.04
CA ILE A 187 8.31 3.03 8.44
C ILE A 187 8.77 2.68 7.04
N SER A 188 8.59 3.63 6.11
CA SER A 188 8.99 3.48 4.72
C SER A 188 9.74 4.69 4.19
N ILE A 189 10.55 4.47 3.15
CA ILE A 189 11.20 5.52 2.38
C ILE A 189 11.35 5.08 0.93
N CYS A 190 11.22 6.02 -0.01
CA CYS A 190 11.45 5.79 -1.44
C CYS A 190 12.72 6.47 -1.95
N VAL A 191 13.25 5.93 -3.04
CA VAL A 191 14.26 6.58 -3.89
C VAL A 191 13.81 6.48 -5.34
N GLY A 192 13.75 7.61 -6.06
CA GLY A 192 13.46 7.66 -7.48
C GLY A 192 14.71 7.91 -8.30
N LEU A 193 14.80 7.23 -9.45
CA LEU A 193 15.88 7.34 -10.43
C LEU A 193 15.40 7.92 -11.76
N SER A 194 14.11 7.86 -12.04
CA SER A 194 13.48 8.49 -13.20
C SER A 194 12.06 8.94 -12.86
N PRO A 195 11.52 9.93 -13.60
CA PRO A 195 10.11 10.29 -13.44
C PRO A 195 9.19 9.20 -13.99
N CYS A 196 7.90 9.28 -13.61
CA CYS A 196 6.81 8.57 -14.27
C CYS A 196 5.98 9.51 -15.15
N ALA A 197 5.15 8.95 -16.03
CA ALA A 197 4.26 9.74 -16.87
C ALA A 197 2.84 9.17 -16.88
N ILE A 198 1.85 10.03 -16.59
CA ILE A 198 0.43 9.69 -16.72
C ILE A 198 0.09 9.53 -18.21
N PRO A 199 -0.50 8.39 -18.64
CA PRO A 199 -0.76 8.11 -20.05
C PRO A 199 -1.57 9.20 -20.78
N ALA A 200 -2.61 9.75 -20.15
CA ALA A 200 -3.42 10.81 -20.73
C ALA A 200 -2.68 12.15 -20.89
N VAL A 201 -1.65 12.40 -20.08
CA VAL A 201 -0.80 13.59 -20.15
C VAL A 201 0.30 13.43 -21.22
N GLY A 202 0.86 12.22 -21.33
CA GLY A 202 1.81 11.85 -22.36
C GLY A 202 3.25 12.31 -22.13
N HIS A 203 3.53 13.06 -21.05
CA HIS A 203 4.87 13.47 -20.63
C HIS A 203 4.99 13.47 -19.11
N PRO A 204 6.22 13.37 -18.56
CA PRO A 204 6.45 13.48 -17.13
C PRO A 204 6.00 14.85 -16.57
N ASN A 205 5.56 14.87 -15.33
CA ASN A 205 5.20 16.07 -14.58
C ASN A 205 6.35 16.62 -13.71
N PHE A 206 7.45 15.87 -13.62
CA PHE A 206 8.70 16.26 -12.96
C PHE A 206 9.88 15.63 -13.70
N GLU A 207 11.10 16.03 -13.38
CA GLU A 207 12.32 15.53 -14.00
C GLU A 207 13.35 15.13 -12.94
N ILE A 208 14.09 14.07 -13.21
CA ILE A 208 15.31 13.69 -12.51
C ILE A 208 16.42 13.67 -13.56
N GLU A 209 17.43 14.53 -13.40
CA GLU A 209 18.56 14.63 -14.33
C GLU A 209 19.37 13.35 -14.38
N ASP A 210 19.97 13.04 -15.53
CA ASP A 210 20.89 11.91 -15.69
C ASP A 210 22.03 11.98 -14.64
N GLY A 211 22.31 10.86 -13.98
CA GLY A 211 23.30 10.77 -12.92
C GLY A 211 22.85 11.34 -11.56
N LYS A 212 21.58 11.66 -11.42
CA LYS A 212 20.94 12.07 -10.17
C LYS A 212 19.96 11.02 -9.66
N MET A 213 19.62 11.13 -8.39
CA MET A 213 18.53 10.40 -7.74
C MET A 213 17.78 11.35 -6.80
N GLU A 214 16.49 11.10 -6.60
CA GLU A 214 15.69 11.83 -5.62
C GLU A 214 15.42 10.94 -4.41
N PHE A 215 15.97 11.33 -3.26
CA PHE A 215 15.83 10.61 -2.01
C PHE A 215 14.59 11.06 -1.25
N GLY A 216 13.71 10.12 -0.93
CA GLY A 216 12.43 10.40 -0.26
C GLY A 216 11.31 10.83 -1.20
N ILE A 217 11.40 10.56 -2.51
CA ILE A 217 10.34 10.90 -3.47
C ILE A 217 9.01 10.24 -3.11
N GLY A 218 7.91 10.98 -3.26
CA GLY A 218 6.56 10.43 -3.11
C GLY A 218 6.10 9.61 -4.31
N HIS A 219 5.06 8.78 -4.12
CA HIS A 219 4.55 7.88 -5.17
C HIS A 219 3.88 8.61 -6.35
N HIS A 220 3.47 9.86 -6.20
CA HIS A 220 2.95 10.67 -7.30
C HIS A 220 3.98 11.66 -7.86
N GLY A 221 5.26 11.52 -7.44
CA GLY A 221 6.32 12.46 -7.76
C GLY A 221 6.31 13.70 -6.88
N GLU A 222 5.75 13.61 -5.66
CA GLU A 222 5.90 14.67 -4.67
C GLU A 222 7.38 14.82 -4.33
N PRO A 223 7.90 16.06 -4.20
CA PRO A 223 9.30 16.30 -3.90
C PRO A 223 9.78 15.56 -2.68
N GLY A 224 10.92 14.90 -2.81
CA GLY A 224 11.57 14.18 -1.72
C GLY A 224 12.33 15.11 -0.76
N ILE A 225 13.19 14.50 0.08
CA ILE A 225 14.05 15.23 1.02
C ILE A 225 15.10 16.04 0.26
N ASN A 226 15.73 15.43 -0.76
CA ASN A 226 16.71 16.10 -1.62
C ASN A 226 16.98 15.32 -2.91
N VAL A 227 17.46 16.05 -3.92
CA VAL A 227 18.10 15.50 -5.12
C VAL A 227 19.61 15.45 -4.89
N GLN A 228 20.22 14.31 -5.19
CA GLN A 228 21.66 14.09 -4.99
C GLN A 228 22.26 13.31 -6.16
N ASP A 229 23.60 13.26 -6.24
CA ASP A 229 24.27 12.43 -7.24
C ASP A 229 23.91 10.96 -7.03
N LEU A 230 23.71 10.22 -8.13
CA LEU A 230 23.48 8.78 -8.09
C LEU A 230 24.68 8.09 -7.43
N LYS A 231 24.40 7.29 -6.42
CA LYS A 231 25.40 6.54 -5.65
C LYS A 231 25.40 5.06 -6.06
N PRO A 232 26.45 4.30 -5.68
CA PRO A 232 26.39 2.84 -5.72
C PRO A 232 25.19 2.30 -4.92
N ALA A 233 24.59 1.21 -5.37
CA ALA A 233 23.44 0.58 -4.72
C ALA A 233 23.64 0.33 -3.22
N LYS A 234 24.85 -0.09 -2.82
CA LYS A 234 25.25 -0.25 -1.43
C LYS A 234 25.01 1.02 -0.59
N ASP A 235 25.45 2.17 -1.09
CA ASP A 235 25.33 3.43 -0.35
C ASP A 235 23.88 3.91 -0.30
N ILE A 236 23.12 3.68 -1.38
CA ILE A 236 21.68 3.97 -1.43
C ILE A 236 20.92 3.12 -0.41
N ALA A 237 21.13 1.80 -0.44
CA ALA A 237 20.48 0.85 0.46
C ALA A 237 20.74 1.19 1.94
N ARG A 238 22.00 1.46 2.28
CA ARG A 238 22.38 1.86 3.64
C ARG A 238 21.79 3.22 4.04
N GLN A 239 21.69 4.17 3.12
CA GLN A 239 21.05 5.46 3.38
C GLN A 239 19.54 5.28 3.63
N MET A 240 18.86 4.43 2.85
CA MET A 240 17.45 4.09 3.06
C MET A 240 17.25 3.40 4.41
N ALA A 241 18.00 2.34 4.71
CA ALA A 241 17.91 1.60 5.96
C ALA A 241 18.17 2.50 7.16
N LYS A 242 19.21 3.35 7.08
CA LYS A 242 19.52 4.33 8.13
C LYS A 242 18.34 5.27 8.40
N SER A 243 17.71 5.82 7.36
CA SER A 243 16.57 6.75 7.53
C SER A 243 15.38 6.08 8.21
N VAL A 244 15.11 4.81 7.88
CA VAL A 244 14.04 4.03 8.50
C VAL A 244 14.36 3.74 9.96
N ILE A 245 15.57 3.29 10.27
CA ILE A 245 15.97 2.89 11.64
C ILE A 245 16.12 4.10 12.57
N ASP A 246 16.66 5.21 12.08
CA ASP A 246 16.73 6.46 12.86
C ASP A 246 15.35 6.97 13.28
N ASP A 247 14.32 6.76 12.46
CA ASP A 247 12.95 7.16 12.77
C ASP A 247 12.21 6.14 13.65
N MET A 248 12.43 4.85 13.40
CA MET A 248 11.81 3.74 14.13
C MET A 248 12.34 3.61 15.56
N GLU A 249 13.65 3.85 15.77
CA GLU A 249 14.36 3.68 17.05
C GLU A 249 14.06 2.32 17.71
N PRO A 250 14.26 1.19 17.01
CA PRO A 250 13.96 -0.12 17.54
C PRO A 250 14.95 -0.51 18.66
N GLU A 251 14.48 -1.33 19.61
CA GLU A 251 15.36 -1.89 20.64
C GLU A 251 16.28 -2.94 20.03
N GLU A 252 17.51 -3.07 20.57
CA GLU A 252 18.46 -4.13 20.21
C GLU A 252 17.80 -5.51 20.38
N GLY A 253 17.96 -6.39 19.40
CA GLY A 253 17.34 -7.72 19.36
C GLY A 253 15.92 -7.73 18.82
N SER A 254 15.36 -6.59 18.38
CA SER A 254 14.04 -6.57 17.74
C SER A 254 14.04 -7.37 16.44
N GLU A 255 12.93 -8.05 16.15
CA GLU A 255 12.66 -8.71 14.88
C GLU A 255 11.85 -7.79 13.97
N VAL A 256 12.15 -7.82 12.68
CA VAL A 256 11.48 -6.98 11.69
C VAL A 256 11.03 -7.79 10.47
N ALA A 257 9.95 -7.33 9.82
CA ALA A 257 9.64 -7.71 8.45
C ALA A 257 10.09 -6.61 7.50
N VAL A 258 10.64 -7.00 6.35
CA VAL A 258 11.14 -6.09 5.32
C VAL A 258 10.33 -6.27 4.04
N LEU A 259 9.91 -5.17 3.43
CA LEU A 259 9.34 -5.15 2.10
C LEU A 259 10.17 -4.21 1.24
N MET A 260 10.76 -4.76 0.17
CA MET A 260 11.48 -4.02 -0.86
C MET A 260 10.62 -4.01 -2.12
N SER A 261 10.00 -2.87 -2.44
CA SER A 261 9.13 -2.72 -3.60
C SER A 261 9.80 -1.91 -4.69
N GLY A 262 9.80 -2.42 -5.92
CA GLY A 262 10.06 -1.60 -7.11
C GLY A 262 8.95 -0.57 -7.30
N LEU A 263 9.27 0.52 -8.00
CA LEU A 263 8.29 1.56 -8.34
C LEU A 263 7.67 1.38 -9.73
N GLY A 264 7.87 0.21 -10.37
CA GLY A 264 7.21 -0.20 -11.62
C GLY A 264 8.13 -0.35 -12.82
N ALA A 265 9.28 0.34 -12.87
CA ALA A 265 10.27 0.18 -13.95
C ALA A 265 11.59 -0.42 -13.47
N THR A 266 11.74 -0.73 -12.20
CA THR A 266 12.98 -1.27 -11.63
C THR A 266 13.04 -2.79 -11.82
N PRO A 267 14.07 -3.33 -12.48
CA PRO A 267 14.26 -4.78 -12.57
C PRO A 267 14.35 -5.41 -11.18
N VAL A 268 13.64 -6.52 -10.97
CA VAL A 268 13.64 -7.22 -9.68
C VAL A 268 15.06 -7.62 -9.22
N MET A 269 15.98 -7.86 -10.15
CA MET A 269 17.40 -8.12 -9.85
C MET A 269 18.02 -6.98 -9.03
N GLU A 270 17.70 -5.73 -9.34
CA GLU A 270 18.24 -4.55 -8.64
C GLU A 270 17.68 -4.44 -7.22
N LEU A 271 16.44 -4.88 -6.99
CA LEU A 271 15.85 -4.94 -5.65
C LEU A 271 16.60 -5.92 -4.74
N TYR A 272 17.06 -7.06 -5.27
CA TYR A 272 17.89 -8.00 -4.52
C TYR A 272 19.28 -7.42 -4.19
N VAL A 273 19.86 -6.62 -5.11
CA VAL A 273 21.12 -5.90 -4.85
C VAL A 273 20.97 -4.90 -3.70
N LEU A 274 19.83 -4.19 -3.65
CA LEU A 274 19.54 -3.28 -2.53
C LEU A 274 19.31 -4.05 -1.23
N TYR A 275 18.55 -5.14 -1.29
CA TYR A 275 18.16 -5.91 -0.10
C TYR A 275 19.38 -6.52 0.63
N ASP A 276 20.37 -7.05 -0.08
CA ASP A 276 21.61 -7.59 0.49
C ASP A 276 22.28 -6.60 1.48
N GLU A 277 22.36 -5.35 1.10
CA GLU A 277 22.96 -4.29 1.92
C GLU A 277 21.99 -3.73 2.99
N VAL A 278 20.68 -3.79 2.73
CA VAL A 278 19.65 -3.44 3.75
C VAL A 278 19.73 -4.44 4.90
N GLU A 279 19.69 -5.76 4.62
CA GLU A 279 19.78 -6.79 5.65
C GLU A 279 21.09 -6.68 6.44
N ALA A 280 22.23 -6.53 5.76
CA ALA A 280 23.52 -6.33 6.42
C ALA A 280 23.52 -5.11 7.37
N TYR A 281 22.90 -4.00 6.95
CA TYR A 281 22.78 -2.82 7.81
C TYR A 281 21.88 -3.07 9.02
N LEU A 282 20.75 -3.77 8.85
CA LEU A 282 19.84 -4.10 9.95
C LEU A 282 20.52 -5.01 10.99
N GLU A 283 21.30 -6.02 10.54
CA GLU A 283 22.09 -6.89 11.41
C GLU A 283 23.17 -6.10 12.18
N GLU A 284 23.86 -5.15 11.54
CA GLU A 284 24.80 -4.25 12.20
C GLU A 284 24.16 -3.39 13.30
N GLN A 285 22.86 -3.11 13.18
CA GLN A 285 22.08 -2.41 14.22
C GLN A 285 21.49 -3.35 15.28
N GLY A 286 21.85 -4.64 15.26
CA GLY A 286 21.36 -5.64 16.21
C GLY A 286 19.93 -6.12 15.97
N LEU A 287 19.42 -5.94 14.76
CA LEU A 287 18.07 -6.40 14.35
C LEU A 287 18.16 -7.72 13.59
N SER A 288 17.09 -8.52 13.62
CA SER A 288 16.98 -9.72 12.81
C SER A 288 15.77 -9.65 11.86
N VAL A 289 15.98 -10.03 10.61
CA VAL A 289 14.90 -10.09 9.62
C VAL A 289 14.14 -11.41 9.77
N TYR A 290 12.90 -11.31 10.20
CA TYR A 290 11.99 -12.44 10.35
C TYR A 290 11.38 -12.89 9.03
N LYS A 291 10.94 -11.93 8.21
CA LYS A 291 10.27 -12.18 6.92
C LYS A 291 10.60 -11.08 5.92
N VAL A 292 10.78 -11.48 4.66
CA VAL A 292 11.09 -10.53 3.58
C VAL A 292 10.15 -10.71 2.39
N PHE A 293 9.79 -9.58 1.78
CA PHE A 293 9.02 -9.49 0.54
C PHE A 293 9.80 -8.62 -0.46
N ILE A 294 10.08 -9.15 -1.66
CA ILE A 294 10.82 -8.43 -2.71
C ILE A 294 10.08 -8.57 -4.03
N GLY A 295 9.76 -7.45 -4.67
CA GLY A 295 9.01 -7.40 -5.93
C GLY A 295 8.31 -6.07 -6.11
N ASP A 296 7.32 -6.01 -6.99
CA ASP A 296 6.43 -4.86 -7.12
C ASP A 296 5.21 -5.05 -6.22
N TYR A 297 5.10 -4.26 -5.16
CA TYR A 297 3.99 -4.32 -4.20
C TYR A 297 3.17 -3.03 -4.21
N VAL A 298 3.81 -1.88 -4.30
CA VAL A 298 3.18 -0.58 -4.51
C VAL A 298 4.06 0.21 -5.46
N THR A 299 3.57 0.46 -6.67
CA THR A 299 4.33 1.07 -7.74
C THR A 299 3.94 2.53 -8.00
N SER A 300 4.55 3.15 -8.97
CA SER A 300 4.24 4.48 -9.47
C SER A 300 4.38 4.51 -10.99
N LEU A 301 3.45 3.84 -11.69
CA LEU A 301 3.46 3.67 -13.14
C LEU A 301 4.80 3.09 -13.64
N ASP A 302 5.54 3.91 -14.40
CA ASP A 302 6.85 3.57 -15.00
C ASP A 302 8.03 4.28 -14.31
N MET A 303 7.89 4.64 -13.04
CA MET A 303 8.99 5.21 -12.26
C MET A 303 10.07 4.15 -12.02
N ASN A 304 11.33 4.49 -12.35
CA ASN A 304 12.46 3.70 -11.90
C ASN A 304 12.85 4.14 -10.50
N GLY A 305 12.90 3.20 -9.57
CA GLY A 305 13.19 3.47 -8.16
C GLY A 305 12.74 2.33 -7.25
N ALA A 306 12.92 2.51 -5.96
CA ALA A 306 12.56 1.50 -4.98
C ALA A 306 12.02 2.13 -3.68
N ALA A 307 11.13 1.40 -3.01
CA ALA A 307 10.66 1.68 -1.67
C ALA A 307 11.18 0.61 -0.70
N LEU A 308 11.78 1.04 0.41
CA LEU A 308 12.07 0.20 1.56
C LEU A 308 11.02 0.45 2.63
N THR A 309 10.38 -0.62 3.09
CA THR A 309 9.44 -0.62 4.21
C THR A 309 9.91 -1.61 5.26
N VAL A 310 9.95 -1.20 6.51
CA VAL A 310 10.29 -2.04 7.66
C VAL A 310 9.15 -2.00 8.67
N LEU A 311 8.71 -3.16 9.12
CA LEU A 311 7.74 -3.34 10.20
C LEU A 311 8.43 -3.98 11.40
N LYS A 312 8.46 -3.28 12.54
CA LYS A 312 8.88 -3.88 13.80
C LYS A 312 7.83 -4.85 14.31
N LEU A 313 8.24 -6.06 14.65
CA LEU A 313 7.37 -7.16 15.01
C LEU A 313 7.32 -7.40 16.53
N ASP A 314 6.16 -7.81 17.00
CA ASP A 314 5.96 -8.54 18.24
C ASP A 314 5.28 -9.88 17.92
N ASP A 315 4.99 -10.68 18.94
CA ASP A 315 4.43 -12.03 18.75
C ASP A 315 3.07 -12.01 18.05
N GLU A 316 2.19 -11.02 18.35
CA GLU A 316 0.88 -10.88 17.70
C GLU A 316 1.04 -10.53 16.21
N LEU A 317 1.89 -9.55 15.90
CA LEU A 317 2.11 -9.13 14.51
C LEU A 317 2.76 -10.24 13.68
N LYS A 318 3.64 -11.06 14.28
CA LYS A 318 4.25 -12.24 13.63
C LYS A 318 3.19 -13.28 13.30
N GLU A 319 2.36 -13.66 14.28
CA GLU A 319 1.28 -14.62 14.08
C GLU A 319 0.33 -14.19 12.96
N LEU A 320 -0.08 -12.92 12.94
CA LEU A 320 -0.97 -12.37 11.94
C LEU A 320 -0.30 -12.21 10.56
N LEU A 321 1.00 -11.91 10.55
CA LEU A 321 1.77 -11.82 9.30
C LEU A 321 1.93 -13.20 8.63
N ASP A 322 2.03 -14.27 9.42
CA ASP A 322 2.17 -15.64 8.94
C ASP A 322 0.82 -16.32 8.61
N HIS A 323 -0.29 -15.73 9.05
CA HIS A 323 -1.61 -16.28 8.76
C HIS A 323 -1.86 -16.39 7.25
N GLU A 324 -2.38 -17.53 6.81
CA GLU A 324 -2.67 -17.80 5.40
C GLU A 324 -3.48 -16.66 4.76
N ALA A 325 -3.02 -16.17 3.63
CA ALA A 325 -3.71 -15.16 2.84
C ALA A 325 -3.45 -15.36 1.35
N LYS A 326 -4.44 -15.01 0.52
CA LYS A 326 -4.31 -15.10 -0.94
C LYS A 326 -5.05 -13.97 -1.62
N SER A 327 -4.29 -13.17 -2.33
CA SER A 327 -4.78 -12.14 -3.24
C SER A 327 -3.91 -12.12 -4.50
N PRO A 328 -4.30 -11.43 -5.58
CA PRO A 328 -3.44 -11.34 -6.76
C PRO A 328 -2.06 -10.74 -6.49
N GLY A 329 -1.94 -9.83 -5.52
CA GLY A 329 -0.69 -9.13 -5.19
C GLY A 329 0.17 -9.80 -4.13
N ILE A 330 -0.40 -10.70 -3.32
CA ILE A 330 0.36 -11.40 -2.26
C ILE A 330 -0.28 -12.74 -1.91
N GLU A 331 0.57 -13.74 -1.68
CA GLU A 331 0.19 -15.05 -1.15
C GLU A 331 1.14 -15.40 0.00
N VAL A 332 0.58 -15.78 1.17
CA VAL A 332 1.31 -16.15 2.38
C VAL A 332 0.77 -17.47 2.91
#